data_d70f46f9a9bf22a06b1525484d2c8e36
#
_entry.id   d70f46f9a9bf22a06b1525484d2c8e36
#
_cell.length_a   1.000
_cell.length_b   1.000
_cell.length_c   1.000
_cell.angle_alpha   90.00
_cell.angle_beta   90.00
_cell.angle_gamma   90.00
#
_symmetry.space_group_name_H-M   'P 1'
#
loop_
_entity.id
_entity.type
_entity.pdbx_description
1 polymer ?
#
loop_
_entity_poly.entity_id
_entity_poly.type
_entity_poly.pdbx_seq_one_letter_code
_entity_poly.pdbx_strand_id
1 'polypeptide(L)'
;MSIYTRLAPLLLFLFVATGCNGPLPFLGGGALSGDVVAVPESWGEWTESVNVIQLETNPTVPYSVNIAYTIVGEQLYVYAGDTKTRWVEDMEADPRVRFRRDGLVYELRAERVSGDAERLAFAKVWAARGAFSRDPQTLDEVWLYRLLPR
;
A
#
# COMPACT_ATOMS: atom_id res chain seq x y z
N MET A 1 66.36 14.68 15.56
CA MET A 1 65.13 15.24 14.94
C MET A 1 64.26 14.06 14.54
N SER A 2 63.29 13.72 15.37
CA SER A 2 62.46 12.52 15.19
C SER A 2 61.05 12.96 14.81
N ILE A 3 60.63 12.62 13.60
CA ILE A 3 59.31 12.94 13.05
C ILE A 3 58.41 11.76 13.35
N TYR A 4 57.59 11.91 14.37
CA TYR A 4 56.49 10.94 14.66
C TYR A 4 55.32 11.23 13.74
N THR A 5 55.20 10.44 12.69
CA THR A 5 54.00 10.42 11.84
C THR A 5 52.85 9.72 12.61
N ARG A 6 51.90 10.48 13.10
CA ARG A 6 50.67 9.94 13.72
C ARG A 6 49.73 9.46 12.61
N LEU A 7 49.68 8.15 12.41
CA LEU A 7 48.61 7.49 11.65
C LEU A 7 47.34 7.53 12.50
N ALA A 8 46.39 8.37 12.12
CA ALA A 8 45.04 8.32 12.68
C ALA A 8 44.30 7.10 12.07
N PRO A 9 43.74 6.22 12.87
CA PRO A 9 42.89 5.15 12.33
C PRO A 9 41.60 5.76 11.81
N LEU A 10 41.37 5.65 10.49
CA LEU A 10 40.11 5.94 9.85
C LEU A 10 39.11 4.87 10.26
N LEU A 11 38.28 5.17 11.28
CA LEU A 11 37.18 4.32 11.69
C LEU A 11 36.13 4.38 10.60
N LEU A 12 36.14 3.37 9.73
CA LEU A 12 35.11 3.13 8.74
C LEU A 12 33.85 2.64 9.48
N PHE A 13 32.95 3.56 9.82
CA PHE A 13 31.60 3.21 10.31
C PHE A 13 30.86 2.52 9.18
N LEU A 14 30.84 1.19 9.21
CA LEU A 14 29.95 0.37 8.39
C LEU A 14 28.54 0.58 8.94
N PHE A 15 27.79 1.55 8.38
CA PHE A 15 26.35 1.63 8.58
C PHE A 15 25.75 0.37 7.94
N VAL A 16 25.45 -0.63 8.77
CA VAL A 16 24.52 -1.68 8.40
C VAL A 16 23.15 -1.02 8.32
N ALA A 17 22.80 -0.52 7.14
CA ALA A 17 21.44 -0.15 6.83
C ALA A 17 20.61 -1.44 6.85
N THR A 18 20.02 -1.76 7.99
CA THR A 18 18.89 -2.70 8.07
C THR A 18 17.78 -2.06 7.26
N GLY A 19 17.71 -2.46 5.98
CA GLY A 19 16.89 -1.81 5.00
C GLY A 19 15.41 -1.90 5.37
N CYS A 20 14.80 -0.76 5.71
CA CYS A 20 13.39 -0.58 5.53
C CYS A 20 13.11 -0.66 4.02
N ASN A 21 12.76 -1.84 3.51
CA ASN A 21 12.38 -2.04 2.11
C ASN A 21 10.99 -1.46 1.78
N GLY A 22 10.29 -0.89 2.76
CA GLY A 22 8.98 -0.30 2.57
C GLY A 22 9.00 0.98 1.73
N PRO A 23 7.85 1.38 1.17
CA PRO A 23 7.75 2.56 0.33
C PRO A 23 8.00 3.84 1.13
N LEU A 24 8.74 4.77 0.53
CA LEU A 24 8.86 6.14 1.01
C LEU A 24 7.63 6.96 0.60
N PRO A 25 7.40 8.17 1.15
CA PRO A 25 6.17 8.93 0.88
C PRO A 25 5.82 9.13 -0.60
N PHE A 26 6.80 9.20 -1.49
CA PHE A 26 6.60 9.42 -2.93
C PHE A 26 7.33 8.41 -3.82
N LEU A 27 7.93 7.39 -3.23
CA LEU A 27 8.72 6.39 -3.95
C LEU A 27 8.22 4.99 -3.59
N GLY A 28 8.11 4.14 -4.60
CA GLY A 28 7.84 2.73 -4.39
C GLY A 28 8.96 2.04 -3.61
N GLY A 29 8.58 1.07 -2.80
CA GLY A 29 9.49 0.18 -2.07
C GLY A 29 9.48 -1.23 -2.63
N GLY A 30 10.19 -2.12 -1.94
CA GLY A 30 10.23 -3.56 -2.18
C GLY A 30 9.28 -4.32 -1.24
N ALA A 31 9.72 -5.49 -0.80
CA ALA A 31 8.96 -6.34 0.10
C ALA A 31 8.65 -5.66 1.44
N LEU A 32 7.41 -5.74 1.88
CA LEU A 32 6.98 -5.26 3.19
C LEU A 32 7.44 -6.25 4.27
N SER A 33 7.98 -5.71 5.36
CA SER A 33 8.30 -6.45 6.58
C SER A 33 7.25 -6.19 7.64
N GLY A 34 7.02 -7.13 8.55
CA GLY A 34 6.09 -7.02 9.66
C GLY A 34 5.55 -8.38 10.07
N ASP A 35 4.74 -8.39 11.14
CA ASP A 35 4.13 -9.61 11.62
C ASP A 35 2.93 -9.97 10.75
N VAL A 36 2.98 -11.15 10.15
CA VAL A 36 1.85 -11.67 9.36
C VAL A 36 0.76 -12.15 10.32
N VAL A 37 -0.42 -11.58 10.19
CA VAL A 37 -1.56 -11.87 11.07
C VAL A 37 -2.78 -12.32 10.28
N ALA A 38 -3.72 -12.94 10.98
CA ALA A 38 -4.98 -13.36 10.39
C ALA A 38 -5.77 -12.14 9.89
N VAL A 39 -6.44 -12.31 8.76
CA VAL A 39 -7.35 -11.31 8.21
C VAL A 39 -8.59 -11.24 9.11
N PRO A 40 -9.03 -10.05 9.55
CA PRO A 40 -10.23 -9.92 10.36
C PRO A 40 -11.47 -10.33 9.56
N GLU A 41 -12.50 -10.80 10.26
CA GLU A 41 -13.79 -11.15 9.63
C GLU A 41 -14.48 -9.92 9.02
N SER A 42 -14.26 -8.75 9.63
CA SER A 42 -14.77 -7.46 9.15
C SER A 42 -13.72 -6.37 9.28
N TRP A 43 -13.66 -5.49 8.30
CA TRP A 43 -12.86 -4.28 8.35
C TRP A 43 -13.62 -3.08 8.95
N GLY A 44 -14.92 -3.24 9.23
CA GLY A 44 -15.81 -2.17 9.70
C GLY A 44 -15.41 -1.53 11.02
N GLU A 45 -14.65 -2.25 11.86
CA GLU A 45 -14.11 -1.72 13.12
C GLU A 45 -12.89 -0.79 12.94
N TRP A 46 -12.32 -0.75 11.74
CA TRP A 46 -11.21 0.13 11.41
C TRP A 46 -11.71 1.56 11.21
N THR A 47 -12.03 2.21 12.33
CA THR A 47 -12.40 3.63 12.34
C THR A 47 -11.17 4.49 12.13
N GLU A 48 -11.32 5.50 11.34
CA GLU A 48 -10.28 6.13 10.59
C GLU A 48 -9.71 7.39 11.19
N SER A 49 -8.49 7.33 11.66
CA SER A 49 -7.65 8.52 11.70
C SER A 49 -6.59 8.52 10.58
N VAL A 50 -6.32 7.37 9.98
CA VAL A 50 -5.28 7.22 8.95
C VAL A 50 -5.84 6.46 7.75
N ASN A 51 -5.99 7.17 6.63
CA ASN A 51 -6.52 6.61 5.38
C ASN A 51 -5.44 6.11 4.42
N VAL A 52 -4.21 5.96 4.88
CA VAL A 52 -3.08 5.51 4.05
C VAL A 52 -2.47 4.26 4.65
N ILE A 53 -2.22 3.30 3.78
CA ILE A 53 -1.55 2.04 4.10
C ILE A 53 -0.43 1.77 3.12
N GLN A 54 0.31 0.72 3.37
CA GLN A 54 1.27 0.18 2.42
C GLN A 54 0.67 -1.05 1.76
N LEU A 55 0.65 -1.03 0.42
CA LEU A 55 0.21 -2.13 -0.42
C LEU A 55 1.41 -2.71 -1.17
N GLU A 56 1.65 -4.01 -1.02
CA GLU A 56 2.65 -4.75 -1.79
C GLU A 56 1.95 -5.60 -2.84
N THR A 57 2.44 -5.51 -4.05
CA THR A 57 2.02 -6.27 -5.23
C THR A 57 3.18 -7.06 -5.80
N ASN A 58 2.94 -7.90 -6.79
CA ASN A 58 3.94 -8.69 -7.49
C ASN A 58 4.81 -9.55 -6.55
N PRO A 59 4.31 -10.67 -6.01
CA PRO A 59 5.04 -11.49 -5.04
C PRO A 59 6.39 -12.03 -5.53
N THR A 60 6.60 -12.11 -6.84
CA THR A 60 7.86 -12.59 -7.43
C THR A 60 8.97 -11.53 -7.39
N VAL A 61 8.59 -10.28 -7.66
CA VAL A 61 9.47 -9.11 -7.56
C VAL A 61 8.71 -8.02 -6.80
N PRO A 62 8.70 -8.09 -5.46
CA PRO A 62 7.83 -7.25 -4.65
C PRO A 62 7.97 -5.76 -4.95
N TYR A 63 6.82 -5.13 -5.13
CA TYR A 63 6.69 -3.69 -5.29
C TYR A 63 5.65 -3.17 -4.32
N SER A 64 6.00 -2.16 -3.54
CA SER A 64 5.09 -1.59 -2.55
C SER A 64 4.91 -0.08 -2.71
N VAL A 65 3.73 0.39 -2.35
CA VAL A 65 3.33 1.81 -2.42
C VAL A 65 2.56 2.22 -1.18
N ASN A 66 2.62 3.51 -0.87
CA ASN A 66 1.68 4.12 0.07
C ASN A 66 0.41 4.49 -0.71
N ILE A 67 -0.73 4.00 -0.28
CA ILE A 67 -2.00 4.17 -0.97
C ILE A 67 -3.14 4.44 0.02
N ALA A 68 -4.09 5.27 -0.40
CA ALA A 68 -5.32 5.43 0.34
C ALA A 68 -6.21 4.18 0.21
N TYR A 69 -6.84 3.81 1.32
CA TYR A 69 -7.85 2.76 1.35
C TYR A 69 -9.21 3.32 1.73
N THR A 70 -10.26 2.56 1.48
CA THR A 70 -11.63 2.90 1.87
C THR A 70 -12.32 1.66 2.39
N ILE A 71 -13.12 1.83 3.44
CA ILE A 71 -14.01 0.79 3.93
C ILE A 71 -15.44 1.19 3.57
N VAL A 72 -16.16 0.27 2.93
CA VAL A 72 -17.58 0.42 2.63
C VAL A 72 -18.31 -0.75 3.26
N GLY A 73 -19.11 -0.49 4.28
CA GLY A 73 -19.64 -1.53 5.14
C GLY A 73 -18.50 -2.25 5.87
N GLU A 74 -18.33 -3.51 5.57
CA GLU A 74 -17.30 -4.38 6.20
C GLU A 74 -16.13 -4.68 5.24
N GLN A 75 -16.16 -4.13 4.03
CA GLN A 75 -15.25 -4.47 2.95
C GLN A 75 -14.19 -3.40 2.73
N LEU A 76 -12.93 -3.85 2.54
CA LEU A 76 -11.77 -3.02 2.27
C LEU A 76 -11.55 -2.85 0.77
N TYR A 77 -11.31 -1.59 0.35
CA TYR A 77 -11.08 -1.22 -1.04
C TYR A 77 -9.82 -0.38 -1.22
N VAL A 78 -9.19 -0.57 -2.39
CA VAL A 78 -8.18 0.33 -2.96
C VAL A 78 -8.58 0.71 -4.38
N TYR A 79 -8.21 1.92 -4.82
CA TYR A 79 -8.59 2.37 -6.15
C TYR A 79 -7.54 3.26 -6.81
N ALA A 80 -7.50 3.22 -8.15
CA ALA A 80 -6.83 4.18 -9.00
C ALA A 80 -7.82 4.75 -10.00
N GLY A 81 -7.68 6.03 -10.34
CA GLY A 81 -8.49 6.69 -11.35
C GLY A 81 -7.64 7.49 -12.33
N ASP A 82 -8.12 7.63 -13.57
CA ASP A 82 -7.52 8.31 -14.73
C ASP A 82 -6.17 7.75 -15.21
N THR A 83 -5.38 7.13 -14.36
CA THR A 83 -4.07 6.61 -14.73
C THR A 83 -3.88 5.19 -14.21
N LYS A 84 -3.63 4.27 -15.12
CA LYS A 84 -3.24 2.91 -14.77
C LYS A 84 -1.81 2.93 -14.23
N THR A 85 -1.69 2.68 -12.94
CA THR A 85 -0.42 2.68 -12.23
C THR A 85 0.20 1.29 -12.19
N ARG A 86 1.51 1.19 -11.91
CA ARG A 86 2.22 -0.09 -11.83
C ARG A 86 1.56 -1.10 -10.88
N TRP A 87 1.11 -0.68 -9.70
CA TRP A 87 0.46 -1.59 -8.76
C TRP A 87 -0.87 -2.15 -9.28
N VAL A 88 -1.57 -1.41 -10.16
CA VAL A 88 -2.77 -1.91 -10.86
C VAL A 88 -2.37 -2.99 -11.86
N GLU A 89 -1.33 -2.74 -12.67
CA GLU A 89 -0.82 -3.72 -13.64
C GLU A 89 -0.33 -5.00 -12.96
N ASP A 90 0.39 -4.85 -11.84
CA ASP A 90 0.85 -5.98 -11.04
C ASP A 90 -0.33 -6.81 -10.51
N MET A 91 -1.41 -6.18 -9.99
CA MET A 91 -2.60 -6.89 -9.49
C MET A 91 -3.42 -7.55 -10.59
N GLU A 92 -3.41 -7.00 -11.81
CA GLU A 92 -4.04 -7.66 -12.97
C GLU A 92 -3.26 -8.91 -13.39
N ALA A 93 -1.94 -8.89 -13.26
CA ALA A 93 -1.08 -10.03 -13.58
C ALA A 93 -1.11 -11.10 -12.48
N ASP A 94 -1.08 -10.68 -11.22
CA ASP A 94 -1.12 -11.57 -10.05
C ASP A 94 -1.92 -10.88 -8.92
N PRO A 95 -3.12 -11.37 -8.60
CA PRO A 95 -4.00 -10.71 -7.63
C PRO A 95 -3.56 -10.85 -6.17
N ARG A 96 -2.49 -11.59 -5.89
CA ARG A 96 -1.96 -11.74 -4.53
C ARG A 96 -1.29 -10.44 -4.08
N VAL A 97 -1.75 -9.91 -2.94
CA VAL A 97 -1.23 -8.68 -2.36
C VAL A 97 -0.94 -8.87 -0.88
N ARG A 98 -0.12 -7.98 -0.34
CA ARG A 98 0.08 -7.82 1.10
C ARG A 98 -0.25 -6.39 1.48
N PHE A 99 -1.02 -6.26 2.52
CA PHE A 99 -1.49 -5.00 3.05
C PHE A 99 -0.85 -4.80 4.43
N ARG A 100 -0.16 -3.68 4.63
CA ARG A 100 0.50 -3.39 5.90
C ARG A 100 -0.05 -2.13 6.54
N ARG A 101 -0.39 -2.25 7.84
CA ARG A 101 -0.73 -1.13 8.72
C ARG A 101 -0.18 -1.41 10.12
N ASP A 102 0.40 -0.39 10.74
CA ASP A 102 0.89 -0.45 12.14
C ASP A 102 1.84 -1.63 12.43
N GLY A 103 2.67 -2.00 11.46
CA GLY A 103 3.59 -3.13 11.56
C GLY A 103 2.98 -4.50 11.30
N LEU A 104 1.65 -4.60 11.23
CA LEU A 104 0.93 -5.83 10.91
C LEU A 104 0.75 -5.98 9.40
N VAL A 105 0.92 -7.20 8.91
CA VAL A 105 0.81 -7.56 7.50
C VAL A 105 -0.34 -8.54 7.32
N TYR A 106 -1.24 -8.22 6.41
CA TYR A 106 -2.38 -9.05 6.02
C TYR A 106 -2.15 -9.58 4.61
N GLU A 107 -2.28 -10.88 4.42
CA GLU A 107 -2.17 -11.52 3.12
C GLU A 107 -3.54 -11.61 2.46
N LEU A 108 -3.71 -10.90 1.34
CA LEU A 108 -4.98 -10.68 0.70
C LEU A 108 -4.92 -11.01 -0.79
N ARG A 109 -6.09 -11.09 -1.40
CA ARG A 109 -6.29 -11.20 -2.83
C ARG A 109 -7.11 -10.02 -3.32
N ALA A 110 -6.61 -9.31 -4.34
CA ALA A 110 -7.32 -8.23 -5.00
C ALA A 110 -8.35 -8.80 -6.00
N GLU A 111 -9.58 -8.30 -5.94
CA GLU A 111 -10.63 -8.65 -6.89
C GLU A 111 -11.21 -7.39 -7.51
N ARG A 112 -11.17 -7.32 -8.85
CA ARG A 112 -11.70 -6.17 -9.58
C ARG A 112 -13.21 -6.04 -9.38
N VAL A 113 -13.65 -4.85 -8.98
CA VAL A 113 -15.09 -4.53 -8.88
C VAL A 113 -15.64 -4.21 -10.25
N SER A 114 -16.63 -4.99 -10.70
CA SER A 114 -17.33 -4.80 -11.98
C SER A 114 -18.78 -4.36 -11.81
N GLY A 115 -19.37 -4.55 -10.64
CA GLY A 115 -20.77 -4.22 -10.38
C GLY A 115 -21.01 -2.72 -10.16
N ASP A 116 -21.96 -2.13 -10.87
CA ASP A 116 -22.27 -0.70 -10.80
C ASP A 116 -22.76 -0.26 -9.42
N ALA A 117 -23.57 -1.08 -8.76
CA ALA A 117 -24.09 -0.78 -7.41
C ALA A 117 -22.96 -0.67 -6.37
N GLU A 118 -21.98 -1.57 -6.45
CA GLU A 118 -20.80 -1.55 -5.56
C GLU A 118 -19.88 -0.37 -5.86
N ARG A 119 -19.66 -0.07 -7.16
CA ARG A 119 -18.89 1.10 -7.59
C ARG A 119 -19.53 2.39 -7.10
N LEU A 120 -20.85 2.51 -7.17
CA LEU A 120 -21.60 3.67 -6.69
C LEU A 120 -21.51 3.80 -5.17
N ALA A 121 -21.63 2.71 -4.43
CA ALA A 121 -21.48 2.71 -2.97
C ALA A 121 -20.08 3.18 -2.55
N PHE A 122 -19.03 2.69 -3.22
CA PHE A 122 -17.65 3.14 -3.02
C PHE A 122 -17.50 4.63 -3.32
N ALA A 123 -17.96 5.08 -4.50
CA ALA A 123 -17.82 6.47 -4.93
C ALA A 123 -18.45 7.46 -3.94
N LYS A 124 -19.60 7.11 -3.38
CA LYS A 124 -20.30 7.91 -2.37
C LYS A 124 -19.47 8.09 -1.09
N VAL A 125 -18.86 7.01 -0.59
CA VAL A 125 -18.01 7.07 0.61
C VAL A 125 -16.72 7.82 0.31
N TRP A 126 -16.10 7.56 -0.84
CA TRP A 126 -14.86 8.22 -1.26
C TRP A 126 -15.04 9.73 -1.42
N ALA A 127 -16.06 10.18 -2.13
CA ALA A 127 -16.34 11.61 -2.37
C ALA A 127 -16.64 12.37 -1.07
N ALA A 128 -17.20 11.72 -0.06
CA ALA A 128 -17.49 12.31 1.24
C ALA A 128 -16.22 12.67 2.06
N ARG A 129 -15.03 12.22 1.65
CA ARG A 129 -13.76 12.48 2.35
C ARG A 129 -13.25 13.93 2.24
N GLY A 130 -13.77 14.71 1.30
CA GLY A 130 -13.47 16.14 1.17
C GLY A 130 -12.98 16.56 -0.22
N ALA A 131 -12.61 17.82 -0.35
CA ALA A 131 -12.36 18.51 -1.62
C ALA A 131 -11.21 17.92 -2.48
N PHE A 132 -10.31 17.15 -1.90
CA PHE A 132 -9.21 16.49 -2.63
C PHE A 132 -9.56 15.08 -3.13
N SER A 133 -10.72 14.57 -2.75
CA SER A 133 -11.22 13.25 -3.18
C SER A 133 -12.07 13.43 -4.42
N ARG A 134 -11.46 13.30 -5.61
CA ARG A 134 -12.20 13.36 -6.89
C ARG A 134 -13.23 12.25 -6.90
N ASP A 135 -14.46 12.59 -7.30
CA ASP A 135 -15.54 11.60 -7.42
C ASP A 135 -15.19 10.58 -8.53
N PRO A 136 -15.06 9.29 -8.20
CA PRO A 136 -14.75 8.25 -9.18
C PRO A 136 -15.75 8.18 -10.35
N GLN A 137 -16.99 8.66 -10.16
CA GLN A 137 -18.01 8.69 -11.20
C GLN A 137 -17.73 9.72 -12.30
N THR A 138 -16.85 10.69 -12.03
CA THR A 138 -16.46 11.75 -12.99
C THR A 138 -15.19 11.41 -13.75
N LEU A 139 -14.60 10.24 -13.51
CA LEU A 139 -13.37 9.80 -14.13
C LEU A 139 -13.67 8.89 -15.34
N ASP A 140 -12.88 9.03 -16.41
CA ASP A 140 -13.03 8.21 -17.62
C ASP A 140 -12.70 6.74 -17.34
N GLU A 141 -11.69 6.50 -16.51
CA GLU A 141 -11.28 5.15 -16.10
C GLU A 141 -11.11 5.04 -14.59
N VAL A 142 -11.59 3.94 -14.04
CA VAL A 142 -11.47 3.60 -12.61
C VAL A 142 -11.09 2.14 -12.44
N TRP A 143 -10.00 1.91 -11.72
CA TRP A 143 -9.58 0.59 -11.27
C TRP A 143 -9.89 0.46 -9.79
N LEU A 144 -11.03 -0.11 -9.47
CA LEU A 144 -11.49 -0.37 -8.10
C LEU A 144 -11.32 -1.85 -7.77
N TYR A 145 -10.68 -2.12 -6.64
CA TYR A 145 -10.45 -3.48 -6.15
C TYR A 145 -10.93 -3.61 -4.71
N ARG A 146 -11.66 -4.67 -4.43
CA ARG A 146 -11.86 -5.14 -3.06
C ARG A 146 -10.73 -6.10 -2.69
N LEU A 147 -10.31 -6.03 -1.42
CA LEU A 147 -9.26 -6.89 -0.89
C LEU A 147 -9.89 -7.95 -0.01
N LEU A 148 -9.76 -9.21 -0.42
CA LEU A 148 -10.36 -10.39 0.21
C LEU A 148 -9.29 -11.25 0.87
N PRO A 149 -9.61 -12.04 1.90
CA PRO A 149 -8.72 -13.08 2.40
C PRO A 149 -8.32 -14.04 1.27
N ARG A 150 -7.08 -14.52 1.28
CA ARG A 150 -6.60 -15.56 0.37
C ARG A 150 -6.52 -16.93 1.02
#